data_1f808277c180ef64298f6c4f4aa506bb
#
_entry.id   1f808277c180ef64298f6c4f4aa506bb
#
_cell.length_a   1.000
_cell.length_b   1.000
_cell.length_c   1.000
_cell.angle_alpha   90.00
_cell.angle_beta   90.00
_cell.angle_gamma   90.00
#
_symmetry.space_group_name_H-M   'P 1'
#
loop_
_entity.id
_entity.type
_entity.pdbx_description
1 polymer ?
#
loop_
_entity_poly.entity_id
_entity_poly.type
_entity_poly.pdbx_seq_one_letter_code
_entity_poly.pdbx_strand_id
1 'polypeptide(L)'
;DVCSSDLSNAVAELALGMMVFNARNGFNGKSGTELKDKTLGIHAYGNVGRLIGKIAKGFGMKVYAFDPFISDEDISKDDVIPLNSVEELYKTCNYVSLNIPANEKTKKSINYDLMSMMPKKCLYC
;
A
#
# COMPACT_ATOMS: atom_id res chain seq x y z
N ASP A 1 -14.93 -14.54 -10.70
CA ASP A 1 -14.21 -15.72 -10.27
C ASP A 1 -14.09 -15.76 -8.75
N VAL A 2 -14.73 -16.76 -8.14
CA VAL A 2 -14.80 -16.90 -6.68
C VAL A 2 -13.40 -17.07 -6.08
N CYS A 3 -12.54 -17.82 -6.74
CA CYS A 3 -11.17 -18.05 -6.27
C CYS A 3 -10.35 -16.76 -6.26
N SER A 4 -10.52 -15.90 -7.26
CA SER A 4 -9.83 -14.61 -7.31
C SER A 4 -10.22 -13.72 -6.14
N SER A 5 -11.51 -13.71 -5.79
CA SER A 5 -12.01 -12.89 -4.70
C SER A 5 -11.44 -13.34 -3.35
N ASP A 6 -11.42 -14.65 -3.11
CA ASP A 6 -10.88 -15.20 -1.87
C ASP A 6 -9.37 -14.95 -1.76
N LEU A 7 -8.64 -15.12 -2.87
CA LEU A 7 -7.20 -14.85 -2.90
C LEU A 7 -6.90 -13.37 -2.65
N SER A 8 -7.73 -12.49 -3.19
CA SER A 8 -7.53 -11.05 -3.02
C SER A 8 -7.62 -10.64 -1.54
N ASN A 9 -8.59 -11.19 -0.82
CA ASN A 9 -8.73 -10.90 0.59
C ASN A 9 -7.55 -11.45 1.41
N ALA A 10 -7.14 -12.67 1.12
CA ALA A 10 -5.99 -13.29 1.81
C ALA A 10 -4.70 -12.48 1.60
N VAL A 11 -4.47 -12.04 0.37
CA VAL A 11 -3.29 -11.22 0.04
C VAL A 11 -3.35 -9.88 0.79
N ALA A 12 -4.51 -9.26 0.85
CA ALA A 12 -4.69 -7.99 1.56
C ALA A 12 -4.40 -8.15 3.05
N GLU A 13 -4.90 -9.21 3.67
CA GLU A 13 -4.63 -9.48 5.09
C GLU A 13 -3.14 -9.71 5.32
N LEU A 14 -2.49 -10.45 4.44
CA LEU A 14 -1.05 -10.70 4.56
C LEU A 14 -0.27 -9.40 4.49
N ALA A 15 -0.64 -8.50 3.59
CA ALA A 15 0.03 -7.21 3.46
C ALA A 15 -0.03 -6.42 4.78
N LEU A 16 -1.19 -6.35 5.40
CA LEU A 16 -1.34 -5.65 6.68
C LEU A 16 -0.60 -6.39 7.80
N GLY A 17 -0.62 -7.72 7.79
CA GLY A 17 0.14 -8.53 8.73
C GLY A 17 1.64 -8.25 8.64
N MET A 18 2.17 -8.12 7.44
CA MET A 18 3.57 -7.79 7.21
C MET A 18 3.91 -6.38 7.71
N MET A 19 3.00 -5.42 7.56
CA MET A 19 3.20 -4.07 8.08
C MET A 19 3.26 -4.09 9.61
N VAL A 20 2.36 -4.82 10.26
CA VAL A 20 2.36 -4.97 11.72
C VAL A 20 3.66 -5.65 12.17
N PHE A 21 4.04 -6.73 11.50
CA PHE A 21 5.26 -7.47 11.81
C PHE A 21 6.48 -6.53 11.76
N ASN A 22 6.57 -5.72 10.71
CA ASN A 22 7.66 -4.77 10.56
C ASN A 22 7.60 -3.66 11.63
N ALA A 23 6.42 -3.12 11.89
CA ALA A 23 6.24 -2.06 12.88
C ALA A 23 6.60 -2.53 14.29
N ARG A 24 6.42 -3.81 14.57
CA ARG A 24 6.71 -4.42 15.87
C ARG A 24 8.09 -5.11 15.91
N ASN A 25 8.97 -4.77 14.98
CA ASN A 25 10.34 -5.31 14.93
C ASN A 25 10.40 -6.84 14.88
N GLY A 26 9.51 -7.45 14.08
CA GLY A 26 9.47 -8.90 13.93
C GLY A 26 8.98 -9.64 15.16
N PHE A 27 8.22 -8.96 16.03
CA PHE A 27 7.70 -9.53 17.28
C PHE A 27 8.80 -10.04 18.19
N ASN A 28 9.88 -9.26 18.31
CA ASN A 28 11.04 -9.65 19.12
C ASN A 28 10.89 -9.35 20.62
N GLY A 29 9.70 -8.97 21.06
CA GLY A 29 9.43 -8.65 22.45
C GLY A 29 9.76 -7.23 22.86
N LYS A 30 10.30 -6.43 21.96
CA LYS A 30 10.60 -5.02 22.23
C LYS A 30 9.49 -4.12 21.72
N SER A 31 9.48 -2.90 22.21
CA SER A 31 8.55 -1.87 21.74
C SER A 31 8.78 -1.58 20.27
N GLY A 32 7.70 -1.33 19.55
CA GLY A 32 7.75 -0.92 18.16
C GLY A 32 6.93 0.34 17.95
N THR A 33 6.50 0.54 16.71
CA THR A 33 5.62 1.65 16.35
C THR A 33 4.22 1.15 16.04
N GLU A 34 3.27 2.06 16.02
CA GLU A 34 1.89 1.75 15.64
C GLU A 34 1.69 2.07 14.16
N LEU A 35 0.71 1.43 13.54
CA LEU A 35 0.27 1.81 12.19
C LEU A 35 -0.65 3.01 12.22
N LYS A 36 -1.31 3.25 13.35
CA LYS A 36 -2.20 4.39 13.52
C LYS A 36 -1.50 5.69 13.16
N ASP A 37 -2.18 6.53 12.40
CA ASP A 37 -1.70 7.83 11.93
C ASP A 37 -0.52 7.76 10.94
N LYS A 38 -0.11 6.55 10.54
CA LYS A 38 0.86 6.39 9.47
C LYS A 38 0.16 6.47 8.12
N THR A 39 0.93 6.70 7.07
CA THR A 39 0.41 6.85 5.72
C THR A 39 0.70 5.60 4.89
N LEU A 40 -0.31 5.13 4.18
CA LEU A 40 -0.20 3.99 3.27
C LEU A 40 -0.46 4.46 1.84
N GLY A 41 0.46 4.15 0.94
CA GLY A 41 0.28 4.39 -0.49
C GLY A 41 -0.02 3.08 -1.20
N ILE A 42 -1.04 3.08 -2.03
CA ILE A 42 -1.41 1.91 -2.81
C ILE A 42 -1.08 2.20 -4.27
N HIS A 43 -0.12 1.45 -4.81
CA HIS A 43 0.28 1.54 -6.21
C HIS A 43 -0.50 0.49 -6.99
N ALA A 44 -1.43 0.91 -7.79
CA ALA A 44 -2.46 0.13 -8.50
C ALA A 44 -3.62 -0.22 -7.57
N TYR A 45 -4.76 0.44 -7.85
CA TYR A 45 -5.94 0.39 -6.99
C TYR A 45 -7.03 -0.54 -7.56
N GLY A 46 -6.68 -1.82 -7.75
CA GLY A 46 -7.62 -2.86 -8.15
C GLY A 46 -8.26 -3.53 -6.94
N ASN A 47 -8.72 -4.77 -7.11
CA ASN A 47 -9.41 -5.48 -6.03
C ASN A 47 -8.57 -5.64 -4.76
N VAL A 48 -7.31 -6.05 -4.92
CA VAL A 48 -6.40 -6.22 -3.78
C VAL A 48 -6.12 -4.87 -3.13
N GLY A 49 -5.82 -3.85 -3.93
CA GLY A 49 -5.55 -2.51 -3.42
C GLY A 49 -6.71 -1.93 -2.62
N ARG A 50 -7.93 -2.11 -3.11
CA ARG A 50 -9.14 -1.64 -2.40
C ARG A 50 -9.30 -2.31 -1.05
N LEU A 51 -9.06 -3.63 -0.99
CA LEU A 51 -9.15 -4.38 0.25
C LEU A 51 -8.08 -3.96 1.24
N ILE A 52 -6.84 -3.76 0.75
CA ILE A 52 -5.75 -3.27 1.59
C ILE A 52 -6.11 -1.92 2.18
N GLY A 53 -6.62 -1.00 1.37
CA GLY A 53 -7.04 0.31 1.83
C GLY A 53 -8.12 0.24 2.89
N LYS A 54 -9.11 -0.61 2.70
CA LYS A 54 -10.21 -0.80 3.65
C LYS A 54 -9.69 -1.31 5.01
N ILE A 55 -8.82 -2.30 4.99
CA ILE A 55 -8.26 -2.86 6.22
C ILE A 55 -7.35 -1.83 6.91
N ALA A 56 -6.52 -1.14 6.14
CA ALA A 56 -5.61 -0.12 6.67
C ALA A 56 -6.37 1.01 7.37
N LYS A 57 -7.53 1.39 6.86
CA LYS A 57 -8.37 2.41 7.51
C LYS A 57 -8.88 1.93 8.86
N GLY A 58 -9.11 0.63 9.00
CA GLY A 58 -9.45 0.03 10.28
C GLY A 58 -8.33 0.15 11.32
N PHE A 59 -7.09 0.27 10.87
CA PHE A 59 -5.94 0.53 11.73
C PHE A 59 -5.76 2.01 12.05
N GLY A 60 -6.56 2.89 11.46
CA GLY A 60 -6.40 4.32 11.64
C GLY A 60 -5.33 4.94 10.75
N MET A 61 -4.99 4.28 9.64
CA MET A 61 -4.03 4.81 8.67
C MET A 61 -4.68 5.78 7.70
N LYS A 62 -3.90 6.72 7.22
CA LYS A 62 -4.29 7.59 6.12
C LYS A 62 -3.87 6.93 4.82
N VAL A 63 -4.82 6.73 3.91
CA VAL A 63 -4.60 5.94 2.70
C VAL A 63 -4.60 6.82 1.46
N TYR A 64 -3.56 6.67 0.64
CA TYR A 64 -3.41 7.30 -0.66
C TYR A 64 -3.34 6.22 -1.73
N ALA A 65 -3.68 6.55 -2.95
CA ALA A 65 -3.59 5.60 -4.05
C ALA A 65 -3.20 6.27 -5.35
N PHE A 66 -2.49 5.55 -6.18
CA PHE A 66 -2.20 5.94 -7.55
C PHE A 66 -2.55 4.81 -8.49
N ASP A 67 -3.42 5.09 -9.47
CA ASP A 67 -3.75 4.15 -10.53
C ASP A 67 -4.18 4.96 -11.77
N PRO A 68 -3.43 4.88 -12.87
CA PRO A 68 -3.76 5.66 -14.07
C PRO A 68 -5.03 5.19 -14.79
N PHE A 69 -5.55 4.01 -14.44
CA PHE A 69 -6.72 3.42 -15.08
C PHE A 69 -8.01 3.59 -14.26
N ILE A 70 -7.91 4.18 -13.08
CA ILE A 70 -9.07 4.38 -12.20
C ILE A 70 -9.20 5.87 -11.91
N SER A 71 -10.41 6.40 -12.04
CA SER A 71 -10.66 7.82 -11.85
C SER A 71 -10.45 8.25 -10.41
N ASP A 72 -10.08 9.51 -10.21
CA ASP A 72 -9.92 10.07 -8.88
C ASP A 72 -11.23 10.00 -8.10
N GLU A 73 -12.38 10.14 -8.78
CA GLU A 73 -13.68 10.02 -8.16
C GLU A 73 -13.92 8.63 -7.56
N ASP A 74 -13.55 7.59 -8.30
CA ASP A 74 -13.72 6.21 -7.85
C ASP A 74 -12.81 5.90 -6.66
N ILE A 75 -11.60 6.44 -6.65
CA ILE A 75 -10.68 6.30 -5.51
C ILE A 75 -11.25 7.05 -4.31
N SER A 76 -11.72 8.27 -4.51
CA SER A 76 -12.23 9.12 -3.43
C SER A 76 -13.48 8.56 -2.77
N LYS A 77 -14.27 7.76 -3.48
CA LYS A 77 -15.46 7.11 -2.92
C LYS A 77 -15.15 6.25 -1.70
N ASP A 78 -13.96 5.68 -1.68
CA ASP A 78 -13.53 4.81 -0.59
C ASP A 78 -12.83 5.59 0.53
N ASP A 79 -12.91 6.92 0.49
CA ASP A 79 -12.23 7.82 1.41
C ASP A 79 -10.71 7.60 1.36
N VAL A 80 -10.21 7.39 0.15
CA VAL A 80 -8.80 7.26 -0.18
C VAL A 80 -8.40 8.47 -1.01
N ILE A 81 -7.23 9.00 -0.76
CA ILE A 81 -6.77 10.22 -1.44
C ILE A 81 -6.03 9.85 -2.72
N PRO A 82 -6.55 10.22 -3.90
CA PRO A 82 -5.86 9.94 -5.15
C PRO A 82 -4.65 10.86 -5.33
N LEU A 83 -3.55 10.30 -5.81
CA LEU A 83 -2.36 11.05 -6.16
C LEU A 83 -2.13 10.97 -7.67
N ASN A 84 -1.43 11.95 -8.22
CA ASN A 84 -1.29 12.12 -9.65
C ASN A 84 -0.03 11.48 -10.23
N SER A 85 0.90 11.06 -9.39
CA SER A 85 2.13 10.45 -9.85
C SER A 85 2.65 9.41 -8.87
N VAL A 86 3.43 8.48 -9.40
CA VAL A 86 4.09 7.44 -8.61
C VAL A 86 5.10 8.08 -7.65
N GLU A 87 5.83 9.08 -8.12
CA GLU A 87 6.82 9.79 -7.32
C GLU A 87 6.19 10.42 -6.09
N GLU A 88 5.04 11.06 -6.27
CA GLU A 88 4.32 11.70 -5.18
C GLU A 88 3.88 10.67 -4.13
N LEU A 89 3.42 9.50 -4.60
CA LEU A 89 3.03 8.41 -3.71
C LEU A 89 4.19 7.95 -2.84
N TYR A 90 5.34 7.69 -3.46
CA TYR A 90 6.51 7.20 -2.74
C TYR A 90 7.11 8.25 -1.79
N LYS A 91 7.01 9.54 -2.12
CA LYS A 91 7.47 10.61 -1.24
C LYS A 91 6.59 10.81 -0.02
N THR A 92 5.28 10.62 -0.19
CA THR A 92 4.29 10.98 0.83
C THR A 92 4.10 9.89 1.86
N CYS A 93 4.22 8.63 1.47
CA CYS A 93 3.75 7.51 2.28
C CYS A 93 4.84 6.82 3.07
N ASN A 94 4.51 6.42 4.31
CA ASN A 94 5.39 5.64 5.17
C ASN A 94 5.48 4.20 4.71
N TYR A 95 4.39 3.68 4.15
CA TYR A 95 4.29 2.31 3.62
C TYR A 95 3.75 2.39 2.21
N VAL A 96 4.25 1.53 1.32
CA VAL A 96 3.73 1.43 -0.04
C VAL A 96 3.44 -0.02 -0.35
N SER A 97 2.23 -0.28 -0.82
CA SER A 97 1.82 -1.60 -1.30
C SER A 97 1.78 -1.59 -2.83
N LEU A 98 2.57 -2.46 -3.44
CA LEU A 98 2.65 -2.58 -4.89
C LEU A 98 1.79 -3.76 -5.34
N ASN A 99 0.74 -3.47 -6.10
CA ASN A 99 -0.25 -4.46 -6.51
C ASN A 99 -0.30 -4.69 -8.02
N ILE A 100 0.71 -4.21 -8.74
CA ILE A 100 0.79 -4.42 -10.19
C ILE A 100 1.41 -5.77 -10.50
N PRO A 101 1.00 -6.42 -11.60
CA PRO A 101 1.62 -7.69 -12.01
C PRO A 101 3.11 -7.52 -12.27
N ALA A 102 3.92 -8.48 -11.81
CA ALA A 102 5.34 -8.47 -12.05
C ALA A 102 5.63 -8.89 -13.50
N ASN A 103 6.04 -7.93 -14.33
CA ASN A 103 6.51 -8.19 -15.69
C ASN A 103 7.64 -7.22 -15.98
N GLU A 104 8.30 -7.35 -17.13
CA GLU A 104 9.46 -6.51 -17.45
C GLU A 104 9.14 -5.01 -17.42
N LYS A 105 7.97 -4.63 -17.93
CA LYS A 105 7.54 -3.25 -17.97
C LYS A 105 7.33 -2.69 -16.55
N THR A 106 6.67 -3.45 -15.68
CA THR A 106 6.42 -3.02 -14.31
C THR A 106 7.67 -3.08 -13.45
N LYS A 107 8.55 -4.05 -13.67
CA LYS A 107 9.83 -4.11 -12.96
C LYS A 107 10.69 -2.89 -13.23
N LYS A 108 10.68 -2.41 -14.47
CA LYS A 108 11.43 -1.21 -14.85
C LYS A 108 10.82 0.08 -14.31
N SER A 109 9.51 0.09 -14.03
CA SER A 109 8.85 1.27 -13.47
C SER A 109 9.17 1.49 -12.00
N ILE A 110 9.58 0.43 -11.30
CA ILE A 110 9.98 0.50 -9.89
C ILE A 110 11.49 0.41 -9.86
N ASN A 111 12.14 1.53 -9.63
CA ASN A 111 13.59 1.61 -9.65
C ASN A 111 14.13 2.20 -8.35
N TYR A 112 15.44 2.21 -8.23
CA TYR A 112 16.13 2.72 -7.04
C TYR A 112 15.74 4.17 -6.73
N ASP A 113 15.57 5.01 -7.73
CA ASP A 113 15.25 6.42 -7.51
C ASP A 113 13.88 6.58 -6.84
N LEU A 114 12.87 5.82 -7.28
CA LEU A 114 11.56 5.83 -6.65
C LEU A 114 11.63 5.32 -5.20
N MET A 115 12.32 4.23 -4.98
CA MET A 115 12.46 3.65 -3.65
C MET A 115 13.22 4.59 -2.71
N SER A 116 14.22 5.31 -3.21
CA SER A 116 14.98 6.25 -2.40
C SER A 116 14.18 7.48 -1.98
N MET A 117 13.05 7.74 -2.63
CA MET A 117 12.16 8.85 -2.26
C MET A 117 11.30 8.53 -1.04
N MET A 118 11.22 7.27 -0.65
CA MET A 118 10.38 6.85 0.48
C MET A 118 10.90 7.43 1.79
N PRO A 119 10.00 7.82 2.70
CA PRO A 119 10.41 8.26 4.03
C PRO A 119 11.16 7.14 4.76
N LYS A 120 12.00 7.54 5.70
CA LYS A 120 12.77 6.62 6.51
C LYS A 120 11.83 5.65 7.25
N LYS A 121 12.17 4.37 7.25
CA LYS A 121 11.38 3.27 7.84
C LYS A 121 10.12 2.91 7.04
N CYS A 122 10.20 2.97 5.74
CA CYS A 122 9.11 2.49 4.89
C CYS A 122 9.14 0.98 4.75
N LEU A 123 7.96 0.40 4.54
CA LEU A 123 7.81 -1.00 4.17
C LEU A 123 7.31 -1.06 2.74
N TYR A 124 7.96 -1.89 1.94
CA TYR A 124 7.61 -2.14 0.56
C TYR A 124 7.05 -3.57 0.45
N CYS A 125 5.80 -3.66 0.02
CA CYS A 125 5.11 -4.94 -0.13
C CYS A 125 4.70 -5.20 -1.57
#